data_4e122ee41adcc6485212600882642082
#
_entry.id   4e122ee41adcc6485212600882642082
#
_cell.length_a   1.000
_cell.length_b   1.000
_cell.length_c   1.000
_cell.angle_alpha   90.00
_cell.angle_beta   90.00
_cell.angle_gamma   90.00
#
_symmetry.space_group_name_H-M   'P 1'
#
loop_
_entity.id
_entity.type
_entity.pdbx_description
1 polymer ?
#
loop_
_entity_poly.entity_id
_entity_poly.type
_entity_poly.pdbx_seq_one_letter_code
_entity_poly.pdbx_strand_id
1 'polypeptide(L)'
;ERDIPWIRLNNASLVQFGHGKYQQRIQATITSQTKHIAVEISCDKEDTHNMLNDLGLPVPQQRVVYSPGEAVRAARRIGFPVVVKPLDGNHGRGVSINLTEDAQIEVAFAEARAQSKSRAILVEQFITGMDHRMLVVNGELVAVAKRVPGHVAGDGKHTVAQLIDIVNSDPRRG
;
A
#
# COMPACT_ATOMS: atom_id res chain seq x y z
N GLU A 1 21.85 -19.94 -7.60
CA GLU A 1 22.01 -18.81 -8.55
C GLU A 1 22.07 -19.41 -9.95
N ARG A 2 21.45 -18.78 -10.92
CA ARG A 2 21.29 -19.36 -12.28
C ARG A 2 22.21 -18.71 -13.32
N ASP A 3 23.20 -17.92 -12.90
CA ASP A 3 24.21 -17.23 -13.71
C ASP A 3 23.62 -16.49 -14.96
N ILE A 4 22.41 -15.95 -14.84
CA ILE A 4 21.79 -15.17 -15.89
C ILE A 4 22.45 -13.80 -15.94
N PRO A 5 23.12 -13.43 -17.05
CA PRO A 5 23.72 -12.13 -17.16
C PRO A 5 22.66 -11.03 -17.11
N TRP A 6 22.95 -9.95 -16.40
CA TRP A 6 22.03 -8.83 -16.27
C TRP A 6 22.76 -7.49 -16.35
N ILE A 7 22.06 -6.47 -16.80
CA ILE A 7 22.53 -5.10 -16.82
C ILE A 7 21.42 -4.15 -16.32
N ARG A 8 21.81 -3.14 -15.58
CA ARG A 8 20.91 -2.05 -15.19
C ARG A 8 20.91 -1.00 -16.31
N LEU A 9 19.72 -0.67 -16.81
CA LEU A 9 19.57 0.23 -17.97
C LEU A 9 19.33 1.70 -17.55
N ASN A 10 18.98 1.97 -16.29
CA ASN A 10 18.81 3.33 -15.77
C ASN A 10 19.18 3.39 -14.28
N ASN A 11 19.17 4.59 -13.71
CA ASN A 11 19.44 4.83 -12.28
C ASN A 11 18.25 4.44 -11.35
N ALA A 12 17.14 3.98 -11.91
CA ALA A 12 15.99 3.50 -11.17
C ALA A 12 15.96 1.96 -11.13
N SER A 13 14.86 1.33 -11.50
CA SER A 13 14.63 -0.11 -11.34
C SER A 13 14.57 -0.89 -12.66
N LEU A 14 14.92 -0.26 -13.81
CA LEU A 14 14.90 -0.96 -15.08
C LEU A 14 16.15 -1.84 -15.25
N VAL A 15 15.92 -3.14 -15.33
CA VAL A 15 16.96 -4.16 -15.47
C VAL A 15 16.67 -5.04 -16.68
N GLN A 16 17.70 -5.39 -17.41
CA GLN A 16 17.64 -6.39 -18.47
C GLN A 16 18.35 -7.66 -18.03
N PHE A 17 17.73 -8.80 -18.22
CA PHE A 17 18.29 -10.14 -18.08
C PHE A 17 18.51 -10.77 -19.45
N GLY A 18 19.67 -11.40 -19.64
CA GLY A 18 20.03 -12.03 -20.91
C GLY A 18 20.33 -11.03 -22.04
N HIS A 19 20.58 -11.55 -23.22
CA HIS A 19 20.98 -10.80 -24.41
C HIS A 19 20.21 -11.22 -25.67
N GLY A 20 20.22 -10.34 -26.68
CA GLY A 20 19.64 -10.59 -28.00
C GLY A 20 18.14 -10.96 -27.93
N LYS A 21 17.73 -11.94 -28.69
CA LYS A 21 16.32 -12.36 -28.78
C LYS A 21 15.74 -12.99 -27.51
N TYR A 22 16.59 -13.38 -26.58
CA TYR A 22 16.19 -13.99 -25.31
C TYR A 22 16.16 -12.99 -24.15
N GLN A 23 16.49 -11.72 -24.39
CA GLN A 23 16.48 -10.72 -23.36
C GLN A 23 15.08 -10.53 -22.75
N GLN A 24 15.03 -10.35 -21.45
CA GLN A 24 13.83 -9.99 -20.70
C GLN A 24 14.09 -8.72 -19.91
N ARG A 25 13.11 -7.85 -19.83
CA ARG A 25 13.22 -6.61 -19.06
C ARG A 25 12.22 -6.59 -17.93
N ILE A 26 12.65 -6.04 -16.81
CA ILE A 26 11.80 -5.81 -15.64
C ILE A 26 12.02 -4.39 -15.12
N GLN A 27 10.94 -3.73 -14.75
CA GLN A 27 10.96 -2.44 -14.06
C GLN A 27 10.13 -2.58 -12.78
N ALA A 28 10.77 -2.60 -11.63
CA ALA A 28 10.14 -2.99 -10.36
C ALA A 28 9.44 -4.37 -10.50
N THR A 29 8.12 -4.40 -10.52
CA THR A 29 7.30 -5.62 -10.70
C THR A 29 6.72 -5.76 -12.11
N ILE A 30 6.96 -4.79 -12.99
CA ILE A 30 6.43 -4.78 -14.36
C ILE A 30 7.44 -5.48 -15.26
N THR A 31 6.99 -6.49 -15.99
CA THR A 31 7.79 -7.22 -16.99
C THR A 31 7.36 -6.86 -18.40
N SER A 32 8.12 -7.31 -19.41
CA SER A 32 7.73 -7.17 -20.82
C SER A 32 6.43 -7.93 -21.18
N GLN A 33 5.96 -8.82 -20.29
CA GLN A 33 4.69 -9.56 -20.46
C GLN A 33 3.50 -8.88 -19.74
N THR A 34 3.76 -7.88 -18.91
CA THR A 34 2.70 -7.16 -18.18
C THR A 34 1.97 -6.22 -19.13
N LYS A 35 0.68 -6.44 -19.33
CA LYS A 35 -0.16 -5.60 -20.20
C LYS A 35 -0.40 -4.24 -19.57
N HIS A 36 -0.45 -3.18 -20.37
CA HIS A 36 -0.67 -1.81 -19.91
C HIS A 36 -1.99 -1.65 -19.13
N ILE A 37 -3.08 -2.23 -19.62
CA ILE A 37 -4.39 -2.22 -18.94
C ILE A 37 -4.28 -2.81 -17.51
N ALA A 38 -3.50 -3.88 -17.32
CA ALA A 38 -3.31 -4.46 -15.99
C ALA A 38 -2.55 -3.51 -15.05
N VAL A 39 -1.61 -2.73 -15.59
CA VAL A 39 -0.90 -1.69 -14.82
C VAL A 39 -1.86 -0.56 -14.42
N GLU A 40 -2.68 -0.08 -15.34
CA GLU A 40 -3.66 0.98 -15.08
C GLU A 40 -4.66 0.55 -13.99
N ILE A 41 -5.26 -0.63 -14.12
CA ILE A 41 -6.19 -1.17 -13.11
C ILE A 41 -5.50 -1.29 -11.74
N SER A 42 -4.29 -1.82 -11.69
CA SER A 42 -3.58 -1.99 -10.41
C SER A 42 -3.14 -0.66 -9.77
N CYS A 43 -3.08 0.42 -10.52
CA CYS A 43 -2.82 1.77 -10.02
C CYS A 43 -4.08 2.49 -9.51
N ASP A 44 -5.27 2.03 -9.93
CA ASP A 44 -6.54 2.57 -9.46
C ASP A 44 -7.12 1.71 -8.32
N LYS A 45 -7.26 2.32 -7.13
CA LYS A 45 -7.73 1.61 -5.94
C LYS A 45 -9.21 1.27 -6.01
N GLU A 46 -10.01 2.10 -6.68
CA GLU A 46 -11.45 1.89 -6.82
C GLU A 46 -11.74 0.81 -7.85
N ASP A 47 -11.11 0.88 -9.01
CA ASP A 47 -11.26 -0.14 -10.05
C ASP A 47 -10.76 -1.51 -9.59
N THR A 48 -9.59 -1.57 -8.95
CA THR A 48 -9.06 -2.81 -8.37
C THR A 48 -10.04 -3.39 -7.33
N HIS A 49 -10.56 -2.57 -6.43
CA HIS A 49 -11.51 -3.01 -5.42
C HIS A 49 -12.79 -3.56 -6.04
N ASN A 50 -13.37 -2.84 -7.00
CA ASN A 50 -14.61 -3.22 -7.65
C ASN A 50 -14.45 -4.56 -8.39
N MET A 51 -13.35 -4.73 -9.15
CA MET A 51 -13.06 -6.00 -9.83
C MET A 51 -12.91 -7.17 -8.86
N LEU A 52 -12.20 -6.98 -7.75
CA LEU A 52 -12.01 -8.03 -6.76
C LEU A 52 -13.33 -8.37 -6.05
N ASN A 53 -14.14 -7.36 -5.73
CA ASN A 53 -15.46 -7.54 -5.15
C ASN A 53 -16.42 -8.28 -6.10
N ASP A 54 -16.43 -7.92 -7.38
CA ASP A 54 -17.27 -8.57 -8.41
C ASP A 54 -16.88 -10.03 -8.65
N LEU A 55 -15.61 -10.37 -8.42
CA LEU A 55 -15.11 -11.74 -8.41
C LEU A 55 -15.45 -12.51 -7.12
N GLY A 56 -16.14 -11.88 -6.14
CA GLY A 56 -16.49 -12.47 -4.86
C GLY A 56 -15.32 -12.67 -3.90
N LEU A 57 -14.20 -11.96 -4.14
CA LEU A 57 -13.05 -12.01 -3.24
C LEU A 57 -13.29 -11.13 -1.99
N PRO A 58 -12.76 -11.51 -0.83
CA PRO A 58 -12.94 -10.74 0.39
C PRO A 58 -12.14 -9.44 0.32
N VAL A 59 -12.83 -8.34 0.11
CA VAL A 59 -12.28 -6.98 0.14
C VAL A 59 -12.92 -6.16 1.26
N PRO A 60 -12.22 -5.18 1.86
CA PRO A 60 -12.81 -4.29 2.85
C PRO A 60 -13.97 -3.51 2.23
N GLN A 61 -15.06 -3.31 2.97
CA GLN A 61 -16.09 -2.38 2.53
C GLN A 61 -15.52 -0.97 2.42
N GLN A 62 -15.82 -0.27 1.33
CA GLN A 62 -15.32 1.10 1.12
C GLN A 62 -16.35 1.99 0.43
N ARG A 63 -16.16 3.31 0.58
CA ARG A 63 -16.94 4.35 -0.11
C ARG A 63 -16.07 5.56 -0.42
N VAL A 64 -16.17 6.04 -1.63
CA VAL A 64 -15.61 7.33 -2.05
C VAL A 64 -16.57 8.45 -1.64
N VAL A 65 -16.03 9.50 -1.03
CA VAL A 65 -16.78 10.63 -0.47
C VAL A 65 -16.08 11.95 -0.79
N TYR A 66 -16.86 13.05 -0.84
CA TYR A 66 -16.36 14.37 -1.23
C TYR A 66 -16.60 15.44 -0.18
N SER A 67 -17.32 15.11 0.91
CA SER A 67 -17.61 16.03 2.01
C SER A 67 -17.50 15.33 3.37
N PRO A 68 -17.24 16.09 4.47
CA PRO A 68 -17.18 15.52 5.82
C PRO A 68 -18.49 14.82 6.21
N GLY A 69 -19.63 15.39 5.88
CA GLY A 69 -20.93 14.79 6.17
C GLY A 69 -21.18 13.48 5.41
N GLU A 70 -20.67 13.34 4.18
CA GLU A 70 -20.67 12.05 3.47
C GLU A 70 -19.74 11.04 4.14
N ALA A 71 -18.57 11.46 4.60
CA ALA A 71 -17.62 10.60 5.27
C ALA A 71 -18.20 10.01 6.57
N VAL A 72 -18.84 10.83 7.39
CA VAL A 72 -19.55 10.37 8.60
C VAL A 72 -20.65 9.37 8.26
N ARG A 73 -21.49 9.67 7.26
CA ARG A 73 -22.56 8.73 6.82
C ARG A 73 -21.97 7.43 6.27
N ALA A 74 -20.87 7.48 5.54
CA ALA A 74 -20.17 6.31 5.03
C ALA A 74 -19.62 5.46 6.17
N ALA A 75 -18.94 6.07 7.14
CA ALA A 75 -18.40 5.38 8.31
C ALA A 75 -19.47 4.66 9.12
N ARG A 76 -20.59 5.33 9.38
CA ARG A 76 -21.75 4.72 10.07
C ARG A 76 -22.37 3.54 9.30
N ARG A 77 -22.36 3.60 7.95
CA ARG A 77 -22.91 2.53 7.11
C ARG A 77 -21.97 1.33 7.01
N ILE A 78 -20.66 1.57 6.94
CA ILE A 78 -19.63 0.54 6.91
C ILE A 78 -19.56 -0.16 8.29
N GLY A 79 -19.70 0.62 9.35
CA GLY A 79 -19.52 0.19 10.74
C GLY A 79 -18.11 0.49 11.24
N PHE A 80 -18.02 1.06 12.43
CA PHE A 80 -16.75 1.35 13.09
C PHE A 80 -16.01 0.08 13.55
N PRO A 81 -14.69 0.06 13.60
CA PRO A 81 -13.78 1.14 13.24
C PRO A 81 -13.55 1.23 11.73
N VAL A 82 -13.16 2.42 11.26
CA VAL A 82 -12.87 2.70 9.84
C VAL A 82 -11.51 3.36 9.64
N VAL A 83 -11.10 3.43 8.37
CA VAL A 83 -9.93 4.15 7.86
C VAL A 83 -10.43 5.28 6.97
N VAL A 84 -9.81 6.45 7.07
CA VAL A 84 -10.01 7.58 6.14
C VAL A 84 -8.68 7.88 5.45
N LYS A 85 -8.68 7.95 4.12
CA LYS A 85 -7.46 8.14 3.33
C LYS A 85 -7.76 8.85 2.00
N PRO A 86 -6.80 9.57 1.39
CA PRO A 86 -6.94 10.07 0.01
C PRO A 86 -7.09 8.90 -0.97
N LEU A 87 -7.97 9.02 -1.98
CA LEU A 87 -8.10 8.02 -3.03
C LEU A 87 -6.81 7.93 -3.86
N ASP A 88 -6.22 9.06 -4.21
CA ASP A 88 -5.01 9.21 -5.02
C ASP A 88 -3.70 9.28 -4.19
N GLY A 89 -3.77 9.02 -2.88
CA GLY A 89 -2.61 9.06 -1.98
C GLY A 89 -1.71 7.83 -2.07
N ASN A 90 -0.44 8.03 -1.78
CA ASN A 90 0.55 6.96 -1.63
C ASN A 90 1.40 7.16 -0.37
N HIS A 91 2.19 6.14 -0.01
CA HIS A 91 3.12 6.17 1.14
C HIS A 91 2.47 6.53 2.49
N GLY A 92 1.17 6.30 2.67
CA GLY A 92 0.48 6.54 3.94
C GLY A 92 0.20 8.02 4.28
N ARG A 93 0.42 8.95 3.35
CA ARG A 93 0.14 10.38 3.60
C ARG A 93 -1.36 10.63 3.70
N GLY A 94 -1.78 11.33 4.75
CA GLY A 94 -3.19 11.65 5.01
C GLY A 94 -4.04 10.40 5.31
N VAL A 95 -3.44 9.34 5.82
CA VAL A 95 -4.16 8.12 6.22
C VAL A 95 -4.35 8.11 7.73
N SER A 96 -5.61 8.10 8.16
CA SER A 96 -6.02 7.97 9.57
C SER A 96 -6.71 6.62 9.75
N ILE A 97 -6.26 5.84 10.71
CA ILE A 97 -6.72 4.46 10.94
C ILE A 97 -7.39 4.29 12.29
N ASN A 98 -8.20 3.22 12.43
CA ASN A 98 -8.86 2.85 13.67
C ASN A 98 -9.74 3.97 14.24
N LEU A 99 -10.49 4.65 13.38
CA LEU A 99 -11.41 5.71 13.76
C LEU A 99 -12.71 5.08 14.27
N THR A 100 -13.17 5.52 15.44
CA THR A 100 -14.29 4.88 16.17
C THR A 100 -15.48 5.80 16.39
N GLU A 101 -15.36 7.10 16.08
CA GLU A 101 -16.39 8.10 16.32
C GLU A 101 -16.42 9.20 15.26
N ASP A 102 -17.57 9.85 15.11
CA ASP A 102 -17.83 10.84 14.06
C ASP A 102 -16.84 12.02 14.08
N ALA A 103 -16.52 12.54 15.27
CA ALA A 103 -15.60 13.67 15.40
C ALA A 103 -14.21 13.38 14.84
N GLN A 104 -13.73 12.14 15.00
CA GLN A 104 -12.47 11.69 14.41
C GLN A 104 -12.55 11.64 12.89
N ILE A 105 -13.71 11.23 12.32
CA ILE A 105 -13.91 11.19 10.87
C ILE A 105 -13.81 12.57 10.24
N GLU A 106 -14.40 13.60 10.86
CA GLU A 106 -14.35 14.97 10.35
C GLU A 106 -12.92 15.52 10.30
N VAL A 107 -12.15 15.28 11.36
CA VAL A 107 -10.72 15.67 11.42
C VAL A 107 -9.92 14.90 10.36
N ALA A 108 -10.07 13.59 10.32
CA ALA A 108 -9.38 12.72 9.37
C ALA A 108 -9.73 13.06 7.90
N PHE A 109 -10.97 13.43 7.63
CA PHE A 109 -11.39 13.90 6.31
C PHE A 109 -10.64 15.17 5.91
N ALA A 110 -10.51 16.16 6.81
CA ALA A 110 -9.78 17.40 6.54
C ALA A 110 -8.30 17.14 6.26
N GLU A 111 -7.66 16.26 7.04
CA GLU A 111 -6.26 15.85 6.84
C GLU A 111 -6.06 15.12 5.50
N ALA A 112 -6.90 14.13 5.20
CA ALA A 112 -6.86 13.41 3.93
C ALA A 112 -7.08 14.34 2.74
N ARG A 113 -8.03 15.28 2.90
CA ARG A 113 -8.37 16.28 1.88
C ARG A 113 -7.21 17.22 1.54
N ALA A 114 -6.41 17.59 2.53
CA ALA A 114 -5.22 18.42 2.34
C ALA A 114 -4.12 17.71 1.52
N GLN A 115 -4.12 16.38 1.52
CA GLN A 115 -3.15 15.54 0.80
C GLN A 115 -3.67 15.01 -0.55
N SER A 116 -4.98 15.11 -0.81
CA SER A 116 -5.61 14.61 -2.05
C SER A 116 -5.54 15.63 -3.18
N LYS A 117 -5.15 15.19 -4.36
CA LYS A 117 -5.16 15.98 -5.60
C LYS A 117 -6.55 15.96 -6.26
N SER A 118 -7.19 14.81 -6.29
CA SER A 118 -8.50 14.59 -6.91
C SER A 118 -9.68 15.07 -6.08
N ARG A 119 -9.46 15.45 -4.82
CA ARG A 119 -10.50 15.76 -3.83
C ARG A 119 -11.35 14.57 -3.38
N ALA A 120 -11.16 13.41 -3.93
CA ALA A 120 -11.83 12.18 -3.54
C ALA A 120 -11.18 11.56 -2.30
N ILE A 121 -11.98 11.28 -1.29
CA ILE A 121 -11.54 10.65 -0.05
C ILE A 121 -12.21 9.29 0.06
N LEU A 122 -11.46 8.31 0.51
CA LEU A 122 -11.92 6.96 0.73
C LEU A 122 -12.16 6.73 2.21
N VAL A 123 -13.35 6.27 2.55
CA VAL A 123 -13.70 5.71 3.86
C VAL A 123 -13.78 4.20 3.70
N GLU A 124 -13.00 3.46 4.48
CA GLU A 124 -12.83 2.02 4.32
C GLU A 124 -12.94 1.31 5.67
N GLN A 125 -13.46 0.10 5.67
CA GLN A 125 -13.47 -0.76 6.85
C GLN A 125 -12.04 -0.99 7.37
N PHE A 126 -11.85 -0.80 8.67
CA PHE A 126 -10.58 -1.14 9.32
C PHE A 126 -10.52 -2.63 9.59
N ILE A 127 -9.59 -3.32 8.95
CA ILE A 127 -9.38 -4.75 9.14
C ILE A 127 -8.24 -4.95 10.13
N THR A 128 -8.53 -5.65 11.22
CA THR A 128 -7.52 -6.09 12.19
C THR A 128 -6.87 -7.38 11.72
N GLY A 129 -5.57 -7.52 11.92
CA GLY A 129 -4.85 -8.73 11.54
C GLY A 129 -3.38 -8.51 11.27
N MET A 130 -2.72 -9.53 10.75
CA MET A 130 -1.32 -9.45 10.35
C MET A 130 -1.22 -9.09 8.88
N ASP A 131 -0.50 -8.00 8.59
CA ASP A 131 -0.25 -7.57 7.21
C ASP A 131 0.77 -8.50 6.53
N HIS A 132 0.41 -9.00 5.36
CA HIS A 132 1.27 -9.85 4.54
C HIS A 132 1.39 -9.30 3.12
N ARG A 133 2.59 -9.34 2.58
CA ARG A 133 2.85 -9.09 1.17
C ARG A 133 3.05 -10.43 0.46
N MET A 134 2.22 -10.68 -0.54
CA MET A 134 2.32 -11.86 -1.38
C MET A 134 2.96 -11.50 -2.72
N LEU A 135 3.94 -12.28 -3.15
CA LEU A 135 4.53 -12.19 -4.48
C LEU A 135 3.96 -13.31 -5.35
N VAL A 136 3.23 -12.92 -6.36
CA VAL A 136 2.68 -13.85 -7.37
C VAL A 136 3.39 -13.60 -8.69
N VAL A 137 3.90 -14.65 -9.31
CA VAL A 137 4.56 -14.59 -10.61
C VAL A 137 3.91 -15.63 -11.51
N ASN A 138 3.40 -15.20 -12.65
CA ASN A 138 2.73 -16.07 -13.62
C ASN A 138 1.60 -16.95 -13.02
N GLY A 139 0.82 -16.38 -12.09
CA GLY A 139 -0.28 -17.07 -11.41
C GLY A 139 0.13 -17.94 -10.22
N GLU A 140 1.42 -18.11 -9.94
CA GLU A 140 1.94 -18.90 -8.82
C GLU A 140 2.38 -18.02 -7.65
N LEU A 141 2.01 -18.40 -6.42
CA LEU A 141 2.47 -17.77 -5.20
C LEU A 141 3.91 -18.16 -4.91
N VAL A 142 4.85 -17.25 -5.18
CA VAL A 142 6.30 -17.50 -5.08
C VAL A 142 6.84 -17.22 -3.69
N ALA A 143 6.33 -16.18 -3.02
CA ALA A 143 6.79 -15.78 -1.70
C ALA A 143 5.70 -15.06 -0.90
N VAL A 144 5.76 -15.19 0.42
CA VAL A 144 4.93 -14.45 1.38
C VAL A 144 5.83 -13.82 2.42
N ALA A 145 5.70 -12.51 2.63
CA ALA A 145 6.42 -11.79 3.67
C ALA A 145 5.43 -11.15 4.65
N LYS A 146 5.56 -11.46 5.93
CA LYS A 146 4.84 -10.74 6.99
C LYS A 146 5.43 -9.34 7.13
N ARG A 147 4.58 -8.32 7.06
CA ARG A 147 4.99 -6.94 7.29
C ARG A 147 4.82 -6.61 8.78
N VAL A 148 5.93 -6.35 9.42
CA VAL A 148 5.95 -5.91 10.81
C VAL A 148 6.24 -4.41 10.82
N PRO A 149 5.40 -3.58 11.46
CA PRO A 149 5.67 -2.15 11.58
C PRO A 149 7.03 -1.89 12.23
N GLY A 150 7.66 -0.78 11.86
CA GLY A 150 8.90 -0.35 12.50
C GLY A 150 8.71 -0.26 14.02
N HIS A 151 9.57 -0.90 14.78
CA HIS A 151 9.49 -0.94 16.23
C HIS A 151 10.89 -1.04 16.83
N VAL A 152 10.99 -0.71 18.10
CA VAL A 152 12.16 -0.96 18.94
C VAL A 152 11.74 -1.82 20.12
N ALA A 153 12.59 -2.73 20.52
CA ALA A 153 12.40 -3.54 21.74
C ALA A 153 13.16 -2.91 22.90
N GLY A 154 12.50 -2.71 24.03
CA GLY A 154 13.13 -2.20 25.25
C GLY A 154 14.18 -3.19 25.75
N ASP A 155 15.38 -2.73 26.04
CA ASP A 155 16.50 -3.52 26.56
C ASP A 155 16.79 -3.26 28.05
N GLY A 156 15.98 -2.41 28.67
CA GLY A 156 16.14 -2.00 30.08
C GLY A 156 17.32 -1.05 30.34
N LYS A 157 18.01 -0.57 29.31
CA LYS A 157 19.21 0.29 29.41
C LYS A 157 19.08 1.60 28.65
N HIS A 158 18.51 1.58 27.44
CA HIS A 158 18.44 2.73 26.54
C HIS A 158 17.04 3.35 26.52
N THR A 159 16.99 4.66 26.28
CA THR A 159 15.73 5.34 25.99
C THR A 159 15.20 4.93 24.61
N VAL A 160 13.91 5.15 24.36
CA VAL A 160 13.30 4.88 23.05
C VAL A 160 14.03 5.61 21.91
N ALA A 161 14.43 6.88 22.14
CA ALA A 161 15.19 7.65 21.16
C ALA A 161 16.54 6.98 20.82
N GLN A 162 17.31 6.59 21.84
CA GLN A 162 18.57 5.88 21.65
C GLN A 162 18.39 4.54 20.92
N LEU A 163 17.34 3.78 21.23
CA LEU A 163 17.02 2.54 20.52
C LEU A 163 16.67 2.79 19.05
N ILE A 164 15.96 3.86 18.73
CA ILE A 164 15.67 4.27 17.36
C ILE A 164 16.97 4.60 16.62
N ASP A 165 17.88 5.36 17.23
CA ASP A 165 19.16 5.72 16.63
C ASP A 165 20.03 4.48 16.37
N ILE A 166 20.09 3.54 17.31
CA ILE A 166 20.79 2.27 17.16
C ILE A 166 20.22 1.46 15.98
N VAL A 167 18.90 1.36 15.90
CA VAL A 167 18.24 0.62 14.81
C VAL A 167 18.42 1.31 13.47
N ASN A 168 18.41 2.64 13.41
CA ASN A 168 18.60 3.40 12.17
C ASN A 168 20.07 3.43 11.71
N SER A 169 21.03 3.18 12.59
CA SER A 169 22.44 3.05 12.23
C SER A 169 22.83 1.69 11.63
N ASP A 170 21.91 0.72 11.56
CA ASP A 170 22.14 -0.57 10.93
C ASP A 170 22.29 -0.40 9.40
N PRO A 171 23.47 -0.72 8.82
CA PRO A 171 23.73 -0.51 7.39
C PRO A 171 22.83 -1.31 6.45
N ARG A 172 22.09 -2.31 6.99
CA ARG A 172 21.11 -3.08 6.23
C ARG A 172 19.79 -2.32 6.00
N ARG A 173 19.63 -1.16 6.63
CA ARG A 173 18.43 -0.31 6.52
C ARG A 173 18.56 0.84 5.53
N GLY A 174 19.69 1.01 4.89
CA GLY A 174 19.99 2.06 3.91
C GLY A 174 19.26 1.94 2.60
#